data_b77f34d17dfb9a36ebd663050cb58ac4
#
_entry.id   b77f34d17dfb9a36ebd663050cb58ac4
#
_cell.length_a   1.000
_cell.length_b   1.000
_cell.length_c   1.000
_cell.angle_alpha   90.00
_cell.angle_beta   90.00
_cell.angle_gamma   90.00
#
_symmetry.space_group_name_H-M   'P 1'
#
loop_
_entity.id
_entity.type
_entity.pdbx_description
1 polymer ?
#
loop_
_entity_poly.entity_id
_entity_poly.type
_entity_poly.pdbx_seq_one_letter_code
_entity_poly.pdbx_strand_id
1 'polypeptide(L)'
;MPSHAKTRMVALVGPLTGERRAVQTANHPMNPDDMLPVPDIVLLVAEDDASAMVFRYTAHGEFGGDTLHASVDEAREETEAEYDDALLAWEDVPDEVRDAHAFAVRYAYERLKNRDEY
;
A
#
# COMPACT_ATOMS: atom_id res chain seq x y z
N MET A 1 -24.06 -18.84 4.53
CA MET A 1 -23.67 -17.80 4.59
C MET A 1 -22.74 -17.39 3.70
N PRO A 2 -22.92 -16.69 2.92
CA PRO A 2 -21.96 -16.32 2.02
C PRO A 2 -21.03 -15.48 2.73
N SER A 3 -19.94 -15.96 2.91
CA SER A 3 -18.94 -15.16 3.25
C SER A 3 -18.63 -14.31 2.08
N HIS A 4 -18.65 -13.08 2.25
CA HIS A 4 -18.03 -12.23 1.31
C HIS A 4 -16.55 -12.45 1.48
N ALA A 5 -15.95 -13.06 0.54
CA ALA A 5 -14.52 -13.23 0.54
C ALA A 5 -13.91 -11.86 0.36
N LYS A 6 -13.63 -11.20 1.46
CA LYS A 6 -12.83 -9.99 1.40
C LYS A 6 -11.41 -10.39 1.15
N THR A 7 -10.83 -9.82 0.13
CA THR A 7 -9.39 -9.93 -0.05
C THR A 7 -8.76 -8.69 0.54
N ARG A 8 -7.84 -8.89 1.48
CA ARG A 8 -7.08 -7.80 2.09
C ARG A 8 -5.64 -8.24 2.14
N MET A 9 -4.78 -7.52 1.45
CA MET A 9 -3.37 -7.89 1.33
C MET A 9 -2.50 -6.65 1.47
N VAL A 10 -1.31 -6.84 2.02
CA VAL A 10 -0.33 -5.77 2.12
C VAL A 10 0.96 -6.18 1.41
N ALA A 11 1.68 -5.21 0.89
CA ALA A 11 3.02 -5.43 0.35
C ALA A 11 3.87 -4.22 0.67
N LEU A 12 5.05 -4.47 1.20
CA LEU A 12 5.99 -3.39 1.50
C LEU A 12 6.61 -2.87 0.21
N VAL A 13 6.91 -1.59 0.21
CA VAL A 13 7.63 -0.94 -0.88
C VAL A 13 9.02 -0.60 -0.37
N GLY A 14 10.01 -1.31 -0.88
CA GLY A 14 11.40 -1.12 -0.43
C GLY A 14 12.13 -0.09 -1.27
N PRO A 15 13.24 0.40 -0.79
CA PRO A 15 13.75 0.22 0.56
C PRO A 15 13.01 1.09 1.57
N LEU A 16 12.81 0.56 2.77
CA LEU A 16 12.18 1.33 3.84
C LEU A 16 13.24 2.23 4.45
N THR A 17 13.32 3.44 3.98
CA THR A 17 14.36 4.36 4.44
C THR A 17 13.89 5.29 5.54
N GLY A 18 12.59 5.39 5.72
CA GLY A 18 12.03 6.36 6.66
C GLY A 18 12.09 7.80 6.15
N GLU A 19 12.63 8.00 4.96
CA GLU A 19 12.73 9.34 4.41
C GLU A 19 11.43 9.76 3.76
N ARG A 20 11.08 11.01 3.97
CA ARG A 20 9.91 11.59 3.32
C ARG A 20 10.33 12.05 1.94
N ARG A 21 9.85 11.35 0.95
CA ARG A 21 10.06 11.75 -0.45
C ARG A 21 8.70 11.84 -1.10
N ALA A 22 8.59 12.69 -2.08
CA ALA A 22 7.37 12.84 -2.83
C ALA A 22 7.63 12.46 -4.28
N VAL A 23 6.63 11.86 -4.91
CA VAL A 23 6.71 11.48 -6.30
C VAL A 23 5.72 12.33 -7.08
N GLN A 24 6.22 12.92 -8.15
CA GLN A 24 5.37 13.64 -9.06
C GLN A 24 5.05 12.71 -10.22
N THR A 25 3.78 12.51 -10.50
CA THR A 25 3.41 11.72 -11.67
C THR A 25 3.70 12.53 -12.94
N ALA A 26 4.12 11.84 -13.96
CA ALA A 26 4.58 12.48 -15.19
C ALA A 26 3.53 13.36 -15.85
N ASN A 27 2.26 13.02 -15.68
CA ASN A 27 1.18 13.69 -16.41
C ASN A 27 0.53 14.83 -15.65
N HIS A 28 0.88 15.02 -14.39
CA HIS A 28 0.25 16.05 -13.57
C HIS A 28 1.31 16.71 -12.70
N PRO A 29 1.95 17.76 -13.24
CA PRO A 29 2.89 18.51 -12.41
C PRO A 29 2.12 19.10 -11.23
N MET A 30 2.59 18.82 -10.03
CA MET A 30 1.96 19.28 -8.82
C MET A 30 2.89 20.25 -8.12
N ASN A 31 2.32 21.17 -7.38
CA ASN A 31 3.12 21.99 -6.49
C ASN A 31 3.78 21.11 -5.44
N PRO A 32 4.99 21.46 -4.98
CA PRO A 32 5.65 20.64 -3.96
C PRO A 32 4.79 20.36 -2.73
N ASP A 33 3.91 21.28 -2.35
CA ASP A 33 3.04 21.10 -1.19
C ASP A 33 1.91 20.11 -1.44
N ASP A 34 1.60 19.83 -2.70
CA ASP A 34 0.52 18.93 -3.09
C ASP A 34 1.04 17.53 -3.46
N MET A 35 2.34 17.35 -3.43
CA MET A 35 2.92 16.05 -3.78
C MET A 35 2.65 15.03 -2.67
N LEU A 36 2.28 13.83 -3.09
CA LEU A 36 2.05 12.74 -2.14
C LEU A 36 3.39 12.11 -1.74
N PRO A 37 3.52 11.66 -0.51
CA PRO A 37 4.75 11.01 -0.08
C PRO A 37 4.95 9.68 -0.79
N VAL A 38 6.20 9.27 -0.92
CA VAL A 38 6.52 7.93 -1.42
C VAL A 38 6.08 6.92 -0.35
N PRO A 39 5.24 5.97 -0.69
CA PRO A 39 4.73 5.04 0.32
C PRO A 39 5.76 4.00 0.74
N ASP A 40 5.58 3.48 1.93
CA ASP A 40 6.36 2.35 2.44
C ASP A 40 5.57 1.05 2.35
N ILE A 41 4.26 1.14 2.19
CA ILE A 41 3.40 -0.04 2.11
C ILE A 41 2.17 0.27 1.28
N VAL A 42 1.69 -0.75 0.57
CA VAL A 42 0.41 -0.68 -0.14
C VAL A 42 -0.55 -1.66 0.52
N LEU A 43 -1.83 -1.29 0.55
CA LEU A 43 -2.90 -2.14 1.08
C LEU A 43 -3.94 -2.34 -0.02
N LEU A 44 -4.16 -3.58 -0.41
CA LEU A 44 -5.17 -3.94 -1.39
C LEU A 44 -6.40 -4.45 -0.65
N VAL A 45 -7.55 -3.86 -0.93
CA VAL A 45 -8.81 -4.27 -0.32
C VAL A 45 -9.84 -4.49 -1.42
N ALA A 46 -10.45 -5.65 -1.44
CA ALA A 46 -11.53 -5.99 -2.37
C ALA A 46 -12.69 -6.60 -1.61
N GLU A 47 -13.86 -6.01 -1.76
CA GLU A 47 -15.09 -6.53 -1.14
C GLU A 47 -15.70 -7.63 -1.98
N ASP A 48 -15.47 -7.59 -3.28
CA ASP A 48 -16.00 -8.60 -4.22
C ASP A 48 -15.04 -8.73 -5.39
N ASP A 49 -15.45 -9.50 -6.41
CA ASP A 49 -14.60 -9.72 -7.57
C ASP A 49 -14.66 -8.62 -8.62
N ALA A 50 -15.54 -7.63 -8.42
CA ALA A 50 -15.78 -6.60 -9.43
C ALA A 50 -14.91 -5.37 -9.30
N SER A 51 -14.23 -5.20 -8.17
CA SER A 51 -13.35 -4.06 -7.98
C SER A 51 -12.41 -4.27 -6.82
N ALA A 52 -11.29 -3.58 -6.84
CA ALA A 52 -10.33 -3.58 -5.75
C ALA A 52 -9.74 -2.19 -5.60
N MET A 53 -9.48 -1.79 -4.37
CA MET A 53 -8.82 -0.52 -4.07
C MET A 53 -7.42 -0.80 -3.58
N VAL A 54 -6.48 0.04 -3.98
CA VAL A 54 -5.12 -0.01 -3.45
C VAL A 54 -4.86 1.32 -2.76
N PHE A 55 -4.58 1.25 -1.47
CA PHE A 55 -4.26 2.41 -0.64
C PHE A 55 -2.76 2.41 -0.37
N ARG A 56 -2.19 3.59 -0.25
CA ARG A 56 -0.74 3.74 -0.05
C ARG A 56 -0.51 4.55 1.21
N TYR A 57 0.42 4.09 2.04
CA TYR A 57 0.74 4.75 3.30
C TYR A 57 2.24 4.77 3.53
N THR A 58 2.72 5.79 4.23
CA THR A 58 4.07 5.74 4.78
C THR A 58 4.04 4.96 6.09
N ALA A 59 5.22 4.56 6.57
CA ALA A 59 5.34 3.87 7.84
C ALA A 59 4.94 4.74 9.03
N HIS A 60 4.76 6.03 8.81
CA HIS A 60 4.34 6.97 9.85
C HIS A 60 2.85 7.33 9.74
N GLY A 61 2.12 6.65 8.85
CA GLY A 61 0.68 6.82 8.73
C GLY A 61 0.23 7.90 7.78
N GLU A 62 1.15 8.48 7.01
CA GLU A 62 0.77 9.49 6.04
C GLU A 62 0.16 8.83 4.82
N PHE A 63 -0.94 9.38 4.33
CA PHE A 63 -1.64 8.83 3.17
C PHE A 63 -0.90 9.19 1.88
N GLY A 64 -0.64 8.20 1.07
CA GLY A 64 0.08 8.36 -0.19
C GLY A 64 -0.76 8.16 -1.44
N GLY A 65 -2.08 8.22 -1.32
CA GLY A 65 -2.98 8.10 -2.45
C GLY A 65 -3.65 6.73 -2.54
N ASP A 66 -4.68 6.66 -3.39
CA ASP A 66 -5.37 5.40 -3.65
C ASP A 66 -5.71 5.27 -5.13
N THR A 67 -5.98 4.06 -5.56
CA THR A 67 -6.41 3.78 -6.92
C THR A 67 -7.46 2.69 -6.93
N LEU A 68 -8.39 2.78 -7.90
CA LEU A 68 -9.44 1.81 -8.08
C LEU A 68 -9.11 0.93 -9.29
N HIS A 69 -9.30 -0.35 -9.15
CA HIS A 69 -9.00 -1.33 -10.20
C HIS A 69 -10.21 -2.24 -10.41
N ALA A 70 -10.28 -2.85 -11.60
CA ALA A 70 -11.43 -3.65 -11.98
C ALA A 70 -11.48 -5.04 -11.33
N SER A 71 -10.35 -5.49 -10.77
CA SER A 71 -10.28 -6.80 -10.11
C SER A 71 -9.07 -6.84 -9.20
N VAL A 72 -9.01 -7.86 -8.37
CA VAL A 72 -7.83 -8.11 -7.52
C VAL A 72 -6.59 -8.35 -8.38
N ASP A 73 -6.74 -9.14 -9.43
CA ASP A 73 -5.60 -9.45 -10.30
C ASP A 73 -5.08 -8.20 -10.99
N GLU A 74 -5.98 -7.35 -11.49
CA GLU A 74 -5.57 -6.10 -12.11
C GLU A 74 -4.89 -5.18 -11.10
N ALA A 75 -5.43 -5.09 -9.89
CA ALA A 75 -4.85 -4.27 -8.83
C ALA A 75 -3.42 -4.72 -8.51
N ARG A 76 -3.20 -6.03 -8.42
CA ARG A 76 -1.86 -6.56 -8.17
C ARG A 76 -0.92 -6.29 -9.34
N GLU A 77 -1.37 -6.56 -10.55
CA GLU A 77 -0.54 -6.35 -11.74
C GLU A 77 -0.13 -4.89 -11.90
N GLU A 78 -1.07 -3.97 -11.73
CA GLU A 78 -0.79 -2.55 -11.89
C GLU A 78 0.09 -2.03 -10.76
N THR A 79 -0.09 -2.51 -9.54
CA THR A 79 0.75 -2.12 -8.43
C THR A 79 2.17 -2.66 -8.61
N GLU A 80 2.28 -3.90 -9.06
CA GLU A 80 3.58 -4.50 -9.34
C GLU A 80 4.32 -3.75 -10.44
N ALA A 81 3.59 -3.30 -11.45
CA ALA A 81 4.17 -2.49 -12.51
C ALA A 81 4.60 -1.10 -12.03
N GLU A 82 3.83 -0.52 -11.11
CA GLU A 82 4.13 0.81 -10.59
C GLU A 82 5.42 0.82 -9.78
N TYR A 83 5.63 -0.18 -8.94
CA TYR A 83 6.79 -0.21 -8.04
C TYR A 83 7.90 -1.15 -8.51
N ASP A 84 7.58 -2.03 -9.45
CA ASP A 84 8.53 -2.97 -10.04
C ASP A 84 9.31 -3.72 -8.95
N ASP A 85 10.64 -3.70 -9.00
CA ASP A 85 11.48 -4.44 -8.05
C ASP A 85 11.37 -3.94 -6.61
N ALA A 86 10.85 -2.75 -6.41
CA ALA A 86 10.69 -2.21 -5.07
C ALA A 86 9.53 -2.85 -4.30
N LEU A 87 8.58 -3.47 -5.00
CA LEU A 87 7.45 -4.10 -4.32
C LEU A 87 7.86 -5.47 -3.79
N LEU A 88 7.69 -5.67 -2.50
CA LEU A 88 8.00 -6.95 -1.88
C LEU A 88 6.79 -7.87 -1.95
N ALA A 89 6.89 -9.06 -1.37
CA ALA A 89 5.84 -10.06 -1.48
C ALA A 89 4.53 -9.61 -0.83
N TRP A 90 3.41 -9.95 -1.45
CA TRP A 90 2.10 -9.72 -0.88
C TRP A 90 1.86 -10.67 0.28
N GLU A 91 1.26 -10.15 1.34
CA GLU A 91 0.87 -10.95 2.49
C GLU A 91 -0.56 -10.66 2.87
N ASP A 92 -1.28 -11.69 3.28
CA ASP A 92 -2.68 -11.54 3.67
C ASP A 92 -2.78 -10.82 5.01
N VAL A 93 -3.77 -9.94 5.11
CA VAL A 93 -4.12 -9.35 6.40
C VAL A 93 -4.94 -10.40 7.17
N PRO A 94 -4.59 -10.71 8.41
CA PRO A 94 -5.35 -11.72 9.18
C PRO A 94 -6.83 -11.36 9.30
N ASP A 95 -7.68 -12.36 9.25
CA ASP A 95 -9.14 -12.16 9.28
C ASP A 95 -9.62 -11.45 10.54
N GLU A 96 -8.94 -11.65 11.65
CA GLU A 96 -9.33 -11.03 12.91
C GLU A 96 -9.01 -9.54 12.98
N VAL A 97 -8.21 -9.02 12.04
CA VAL A 97 -7.90 -7.60 11.99
C VAL A 97 -9.11 -6.85 11.46
N ARG A 98 -9.62 -5.91 12.23
CA ARG A 98 -10.77 -5.12 11.80
C ARG A 98 -10.40 -3.93 10.96
N ASP A 99 -9.32 -3.25 11.33
CA ASP A 99 -8.87 -2.07 10.62
C ASP A 99 -7.61 -2.41 9.83
N ALA A 100 -7.79 -2.75 8.56
CA ALA A 100 -6.68 -3.13 7.70
C ALA A 100 -5.74 -1.96 7.43
N HIS A 101 -6.25 -0.72 7.46
CA HIS A 101 -5.42 0.46 7.23
C HIS A 101 -4.44 0.65 8.39
N ALA A 102 -4.93 0.57 9.61
CA ALA A 102 -4.07 0.66 10.79
C ALA A 102 -3.06 -0.49 10.83
N PHE A 103 -3.51 -1.68 10.43
CA PHE A 103 -2.64 -2.85 10.33
C PHE A 103 -1.49 -2.59 9.35
N ALA A 104 -1.80 -2.05 8.18
CA ALA A 104 -0.79 -1.80 7.15
C ALA A 104 0.28 -0.83 7.64
N VAL A 105 -0.14 0.28 8.24
CA VAL A 105 0.79 1.28 8.76
C VAL A 105 1.68 0.67 9.85
N ARG A 106 1.08 -0.07 10.77
CA ARG A 106 1.82 -0.70 11.86
C ARG A 106 2.81 -1.75 11.34
N TYR A 107 2.38 -2.52 10.35
CA TYR A 107 3.21 -3.53 9.71
C TYR A 107 4.47 -2.88 9.12
N ALA A 108 4.29 -1.78 8.40
CA ALA A 108 5.41 -1.05 7.81
C ALA A 108 6.30 -0.42 8.89
N TYR A 109 5.69 0.18 9.89
CA TYR A 109 6.43 0.83 10.97
C TYR A 109 7.32 -0.15 11.72
N GLU A 110 6.81 -1.33 12.01
CA GLU A 110 7.59 -2.34 12.73
C GLU A 110 8.79 -2.82 11.92
N ARG A 111 8.64 -2.93 10.59
CA ARG A 111 9.75 -3.32 9.74
C ARG A 111 10.79 -2.20 9.65
N LEU A 112 10.35 -0.97 9.56
CA LEU A 112 11.24 0.18 9.53
C LEU A 112 12.00 0.28 10.84
N LYS A 113 11.31 0.13 11.97
CA LYS A 113 11.91 0.19 13.28
C LYS A 113 12.96 -0.90 13.46
N ASN A 114 12.65 -2.13 13.07
CA ASN A 114 13.60 -3.23 13.19
C ASN A 114 14.84 -3.00 12.35
N ARG A 115 14.67 -2.36 11.20
CA ARG A 115 15.80 -2.04 10.33
C ARG A 115 16.72 -1.01 10.96
N ASP A 116 16.14 -0.03 11.65
CA ASP A 116 16.90 1.05 12.29
C ASP A 116 17.67 0.57 13.52
N GLU A 117 17.35 -0.58 14.03
CA GLU A 117 18.03 -1.15 15.20
C GLU A 117 19.32 -1.87 14.88
N TYR A 118 19.66 -2.00 13.60
CA TYR A 118 20.90 -2.66 13.19
C TYR A 118 22.07 -1.70 13.12
#